data_d1d96b5ccb6eed61113265ce11f67f4f
#
_entry.id   d1d96b5ccb6eed61113265ce11f67f4f
#
_cell.length_a   1.000
_cell.length_b   1.000
_cell.length_c   1.000
_cell.angle_alpha   90.00
_cell.angle_beta   90.00
_cell.angle_gamma   90.00
#
_symmetry.space_group_name_H-M   'P 1'
#
loop_
_entity.id
_entity.type
_entity.pdbx_description
1 polymer ?
#
loop_
_entity_poly.entity_id
_entity_poly.type
_entity_poly.pdbx_seq_one_letter_code
_entity_poly.pdbx_strand_id
1 'polypeptide(L)'
;LNGCNQMSSNNPPIPKKIPYELEAHGDVRIDNYYWMRDDSRSDQKIINYLKDENIYSDLWFENNVDYQSSILNELINQLPDKEVSFPVDNYGISYFSKSYDSKQLDVYFRKIDNKEEVILDPNTKFETQDYYQAGRVNPNPINTIAAFSEDNDGRRKYIIKFINLATKQLISDELQGTTGSVVWNNAGDTVYYLKKDPITLITNKVRSEEHTSELQSP
;
A
#
# COMPACT_ATOMS: atom_id res chain seq x y z
N LEU A 1 -20.30 -28.97 -26.67
CA LEU A 1 -18.88 -29.25 -26.92
C LEU A 1 -18.29 -28.06 -27.66
N ASN A 2 -18.02 -26.95 -27.00
CA ASN A 2 -17.25 -25.83 -27.54
C ASN A 2 -15.85 -25.93 -26.95
N GLY A 3 -14.89 -26.32 -27.77
CA GLY A 3 -13.48 -26.34 -27.41
C GLY A 3 -13.00 -24.94 -27.13
N CYS A 4 -12.45 -24.73 -25.95
CA CYS A 4 -11.55 -23.63 -25.68
C CYS A 4 -10.37 -23.75 -26.65
N ASN A 5 -10.28 -22.87 -27.62
CA ASN A 5 -9.04 -22.62 -28.36
C ASN A 5 -8.03 -22.08 -27.35
N GLN A 6 -7.17 -22.94 -26.84
CA GLN A 6 -5.93 -22.51 -26.21
C GLN A 6 -5.12 -21.80 -27.30
N MET A 7 -5.02 -20.50 -27.21
CA MET A 7 -4.07 -19.74 -28.03
C MET A 7 -2.66 -20.08 -27.59
N SER A 8 -2.03 -21.02 -28.30
CA SER A 8 -0.58 -21.24 -28.26
C SER A 8 0.09 -20.26 -29.26
N SER A 9 -0.02 -18.97 -29.05
CA SER A 9 0.69 -18.04 -29.92
C SER A 9 1.95 -17.54 -29.18
N ASN A 10 3.11 -17.82 -29.75
CA ASN A 10 4.40 -17.23 -29.33
C ASN A 10 4.46 -15.71 -29.60
N ASN A 11 3.40 -15.10 -30.05
CA ASN A 11 3.33 -13.68 -30.37
C ASN A 11 2.46 -12.95 -29.34
N PRO A 12 2.87 -11.75 -28.93
CA PRO A 12 2.08 -10.94 -28.02
C PRO A 12 0.71 -10.57 -28.62
N PRO A 13 -0.33 -10.43 -27.81
CA PRO A 13 -1.60 -9.89 -28.25
C PRO A 13 -1.43 -8.49 -28.84
N ILE A 14 -2.18 -8.18 -29.89
CA ILE A 14 -2.11 -6.87 -30.53
C ILE A 14 -3.41 -6.11 -30.23
N PRO A 15 -3.35 -5.00 -29.46
CA PRO A 15 -4.54 -4.23 -29.14
C PRO A 15 -5.10 -3.52 -30.37
N LYS A 16 -6.44 -3.49 -30.46
CA LYS A 16 -7.12 -2.78 -31.54
C LYS A 16 -6.90 -1.28 -31.43
N LYS A 17 -6.47 -0.63 -32.51
CA LYS A 17 -6.37 0.83 -32.58
C LYS A 17 -7.73 1.44 -32.88
N ILE A 18 -8.26 2.25 -31.96
CA ILE A 18 -9.51 3.02 -32.08
C ILE A 18 -9.18 4.48 -31.77
N PRO A 19 -9.08 5.34 -32.78
CA PRO A 19 -8.73 6.74 -32.55
C PRO A 19 -9.74 7.44 -31.62
N TYR A 20 -9.24 8.16 -30.64
CA TYR A 20 -9.99 9.00 -29.75
C TYR A 20 -9.29 10.35 -29.59
N GLU A 21 -10.03 11.44 -29.80
CA GLU A 21 -9.49 12.79 -29.69
C GLU A 21 -9.56 13.27 -28.25
N LEU A 22 -8.42 13.76 -27.74
CA LEU A 22 -8.27 14.42 -26.45
C LEU A 22 -7.90 15.88 -26.71
N GLU A 23 -8.73 16.80 -26.27
CA GLU A 23 -8.47 18.23 -26.35
C GLU A 23 -8.18 18.81 -24.97
N ALA A 24 -7.08 19.55 -24.85
CA ALA A 24 -6.73 20.28 -23.66
C ALA A 24 -5.92 21.54 -24.02
N HIS A 25 -6.29 22.67 -23.48
CA HIS A 25 -5.58 23.96 -23.65
C HIS A 25 -5.41 24.39 -25.12
N GLY A 26 -6.35 24.02 -26.01
CA GLY A 26 -6.29 24.30 -27.44
C GLY A 26 -5.39 23.38 -28.27
N ASP A 27 -4.86 22.33 -27.66
CA ASP A 27 -4.11 21.27 -28.33
C ASP A 27 -4.96 20.00 -28.47
N VAL A 28 -4.87 19.31 -29.62
CA VAL A 28 -5.62 18.09 -29.92
C VAL A 28 -4.65 16.94 -30.10
N ARG A 29 -4.83 15.90 -29.27
CA ARG A 29 -4.04 14.66 -29.34
C ARG A 29 -4.93 13.47 -29.66
N ILE A 30 -4.48 12.59 -30.56
CA ILE A 30 -5.17 11.33 -30.86
C ILE A 30 -4.55 10.21 -30.01
N ASP A 31 -5.38 9.56 -29.19
CA ASP A 31 -5.04 8.35 -28.44
C ASP A 31 -5.78 7.14 -29.03
N ASN A 32 -5.05 6.24 -29.66
CA ASN A 32 -5.61 5.04 -30.27
C ASN A 32 -6.04 3.97 -29.27
N TYR A 33 -5.66 4.11 -28.01
CA TYR A 33 -5.86 3.12 -26.96
C TYR A 33 -6.68 3.66 -25.78
N TYR A 34 -7.29 4.82 -25.90
CA TYR A 34 -8.15 5.43 -24.88
C TYR A 34 -9.30 4.52 -24.45
N TRP A 35 -9.75 3.63 -25.34
CA TRP A 35 -10.78 2.62 -25.05
C TRP A 35 -10.40 1.63 -23.95
N MET A 36 -9.10 1.50 -23.62
CA MET A 36 -8.63 0.66 -22.51
C MET A 36 -8.88 1.30 -21.14
N ARG A 37 -9.29 2.57 -21.10
CA ARG A 37 -9.64 3.24 -19.87
C ARG A 37 -11.05 2.85 -19.46
N ASP A 38 -11.17 2.07 -18.40
CA ASP A 38 -12.43 1.73 -17.74
C ASP A 38 -12.29 1.94 -16.24
N ASP A 39 -12.81 3.05 -15.73
CA ASP A 39 -12.77 3.41 -14.31
C ASP A 39 -13.66 2.47 -13.48
N SER A 40 -14.67 1.83 -14.10
CA SER A 40 -15.52 0.82 -13.46
C SER A 40 -14.86 -0.55 -13.32
N ARG A 41 -13.81 -0.83 -14.15
CA ARG A 41 -13.11 -2.11 -14.23
C ARG A 41 -14.02 -3.30 -14.51
N SER A 42 -15.05 -3.10 -15.31
CA SER A 42 -16.08 -4.09 -15.59
C SER A 42 -16.26 -4.39 -17.10
N ASP A 43 -15.63 -3.63 -17.99
CA ASP A 43 -15.70 -3.88 -19.43
C ASP A 43 -15.03 -5.21 -19.78
N GLN A 44 -15.87 -6.17 -20.21
CA GLN A 44 -15.42 -7.52 -20.51
C GLN A 44 -14.43 -7.59 -21.70
N LYS A 45 -14.45 -6.63 -22.61
CA LYS A 45 -13.50 -6.58 -23.74
C LYS A 45 -12.09 -6.25 -23.25
N ILE A 46 -11.99 -5.29 -22.33
CA ILE A 46 -10.72 -4.90 -21.70
C ILE A 46 -10.20 -6.05 -20.84
N ILE A 47 -11.08 -6.62 -20.00
CA ILE A 47 -10.72 -7.75 -19.14
C ILE A 47 -10.20 -8.94 -19.97
N ASN A 48 -10.86 -9.27 -21.09
CA ASN A 48 -10.40 -10.36 -21.93
C ASN A 48 -9.04 -10.06 -22.58
N TYR A 49 -8.84 -8.83 -23.09
CA TYR A 49 -7.54 -8.42 -23.62
C TYR A 49 -6.42 -8.55 -22.58
N LEU A 50 -6.66 -8.09 -21.34
CA LEU A 50 -5.68 -8.21 -20.25
C LEU A 50 -5.40 -9.67 -19.88
N LYS A 51 -6.40 -10.55 -19.95
CA LYS A 51 -6.20 -12.00 -19.75
C LYS A 51 -5.33 -12.61 -20.83
N ASP A 52 -5.52 -12.20 -22.10
CA ASP A 52 -4.68 -12.68 -23.20
C ASP A 52 -3.22 -12.24 -23.04
N GLU A 53 -2.98 -10.99 -22.59
CA GLU A 53 -1.65 -10.49 -22.25
C GLU A 53 -1.00 -11.28 -21.09
N ASN A 54 -1.78 -11.60 -20.05
CA ASN A 54 -1.28 -12.42 -18.94
C ASN A 54 -0.91 -13.84 -19.42
N ILE A 55 -1.74 -14.47 -20.24
CA ILE A 55 -1.44 -15.80 -20.81
C ILE A 55 -0.13 -15.77 -21.60
N TYR A 56 0.07 -14.74 -22.43
CA TYR A 56 1.31 -14.58 -23.19
C TYR A 56 2.52 -14.41 -22.24
N SER A 57 2.37 -13.57 -21.24
CA SER A 57 3.40 -13.33 -20.24
C SER A 57 3.77 -14.61 -19.48
N ASP A 58 2.76 -15.35 -19.01
CA ASP A 58 2.96 -16.59 -18.25
C ASP A 58 3.72 -17.63 -19.09
N LEU A 59 3.34 -17.82 -20.37
CA LEU A 59 4.04 -18.71 -21.29
C LEU A 59 5.50 -18.28 -21.51
N TRP A 60 5.77 -16.99 -21.60
CA TRP A 60 7.14 -16.48 -21.74
C TRP A 60 7.96 -16.80 -20.50
N PHE A 61 7.39 -16.58 -19.32
CA PHE A 61 8.05 -16.85 -18.05
C PHE A 61 8.25 -18.35 -17.81
N GLU A 62 7.29 -19.20 -18.13
CA GLU A 62 7.42 -20.67 -18.04
C GLU A 62 8.60 -21.20 -18.87
N ASN A 63 8.85 -20.61 -20.04
CA ASN A 63 9.99 -20.97 -20.91
C ASN A 63 11.35 -20.47 -20.39
N ASN A 64 11.37 -19.58 -19.39
CA ASN A 64 12.56 -18.94 -18.86
C ASN A 64 12.74 -19.14 -17.33
N VAL A 65 12.14 -20.18 -16.77
CA VAL A 65 12.11 -20.44 -15.31
C VAL A 65 13.50 -20.57 -14.69
N ASP A 66 14.45 -21.20 -15.37
CA ASP A 66 15.81 -21.38 -14.87
C ASP A 66 16.55 -20.04 -14.78
N TYR A 67 16.36 -19.18 -15.78
CA TYR A 67 16.93 -17.83 -15.81
C TYR A 67 16.35 -16.95 -14.70
N GLN A 68 15.02 -16.99 -14.50
CA GLN A 68 14.37 -16.29 -13.40
C GLN A 68 14.89 -16.75 -12.03
N SER A 69 14.99 -18.07 -11.84
CA SER A 69 15.49 -18.64 -10.60
C SER A 69 16.94 -18.22 -10.32
N SER A 70 17.78 -18.15 -11.36
CA SER A 70 19.16 -17.67 -11.23
C SER A 70 19.21 -16.22 -10.77
N ILE A 71 18.43 -15.33 -11.41
CA ILE A 71 18.35 -13.90 -11.03
C ILE A 71 17.81 -13.74 -9.61
N LEU A 72 16.72 -14.47 -9.29
CA LEU A 72 16.12 -14.40 -7.97
C LEU A 72 17.11 -14.80 -6.87
N ASN A 73 17.82 -15.91 -7.06
CA ASN A 73 18.82 -16.37 -6.10
C ASN A 73 19.98 -15.36 -5.94
N GLU A 74 20.43 -14.73 -7.04
CA GLU A 74 21.43 -13.70 -6.99
C GLU A 74 20.96 -12.48 -6.19
N LEU A 75 19.72 -12.02 -6.42
CA LEU A 75 19.12 -10.90 -5.68
C LEU A 75 18.96 -11.23 -4.19
N ILE A 76 18.45 -12.42 -3.85
CA ILE A 76 18.28 -12.85 -2.47
C ILE A 76 19.63 -12.90 -1.75
N ASN A 77 20.68 -13.43 -2.40
CA ASN A 77 22.02 -13.51 -1.80
C ASN A 77 22.67 -12.14 -1.52
N GLN A 78 22.15 -11.07 -2.10
CA GLN A 78 22.62 -9.69 -1.84
C GLN A 78 21.85 -9.01 -0.69
N LEU A 79 20.73 -9.58 -0.27
CA LEU A 79 19.93 -9.00 0.81
C LEU A 79 20.53 -9.42 2.17
N PRO A 80 20.57 -8.50 3.14
CA PRO A 80 20.96 -8.86 4.51
C PRO A 80 19.83 -9.67 5.18
N ASP A 81 20.18 -10.65 6.00
CA ASP A 81 19.23 -11.48 6.77
C ASP A 81 18.30 -10.65 7.66
N LYS A 82 18.78 -9.47 8.04
CA LYS A 82 18.06 -8.52 8.88
C LYS A 82 18.50 -7.11 8.59
N GLU A 83 17.53 -6.24 8.39
CA GLU A 83 17.77 -4.81 8.26
C GLU A 83 17.07 -4.05 9.38
N VAL A 84 17.71 -2.99 9.88
CA VAL A 84 17.15 -2.09 10.88
C VAL A 84 17.18 -0.69 10.33
N SER A 85 16.02 -0.02 10.26
CA SER A 85 15.95 1.35 9.80
C SER A 85 16.68 2.30 10.75
N PHE A 86 17.11 3.45 10.26
CA PHE A 86 17.63 4.50 11.15
C PHE A 86 16.57 4.90 12.16
N PRO A 87 16.93 4.95 13.46
CA PRO A 87 15.99 5.39 14.48
C PRO A 87 15.67 6.88 14.34
N VAL A 88 14.40 7.21 14.45
CA VAL A 88 13.90 8.58 14.48
C VAL A 88 13.58 8.94 15.93
N ASP A 89 14.19 9.99 16.45
CA ASP A 89 13.88 10.50 17.78
C ASP A 89 12.55 11.28 17.76
N ASN A 90 11.69 10.97 18.72
CA ASN A 90 10.46 11.69 18.98
C ASN A 90 10.41 12.04 20.47
N TYR A 91 10.91 13.22 20.83
CA TYR A 91 10.96 13.71 22.20
C TYR A 91 11.62 12.72 23.19
N GLY A 92 12.79 12.19 22.82
CA GLY A 92 13.59 11.30 23.67
C GLY A 92 13.24 9.80 23.56
N ILE A 93 12.27 9.43 22.73
CA ILE A 93 11.94 8.03 22.40
C ILE A 93 12.31 7.76 20.96
N SER A 94 13.11 6.72 20.72
CA SER A 94 13.54 6.33 19.38
C SER A 94 12.53 5.36 18.76
N TYR A 95 12.14 5.63 17.51
CA TYR A 95 11.23 4.81 16.69
C TYR A 95 11.96 4.29 15.46
N PHE A 96 11.80 3.01 15.15
CA PHE A 96 12.46 2.35 14.02
C PHE A 96 11.69 1.10 13.58
N SER A 97 12.03 0.58 12.41
CA SER A 97 11.53 -0.71 11.91
C SER A 97 12.64 -1.74 11.77
N LYS A 98 12.26 -3.00 11.79
CA LYS A 98 13.14 -4.14 11.48
C LYS A 98 12.45 -5.01 10.44
N SER A 99 13.19 -5.33 9.37
CA SER A 99 12.85 -6.41 8.45
C SER A 99 13.49 -7.73 8.91
N TYR A 100 12.85 -8.84 8.58
CA TYR A 100 13.30 -10.19 8.90
C TYR A 100 13.02 -11.11 7.71
N ASP A 101 13.92 -12.04 7.39
CA ASP A 101 13.74 -13.01 6.29
C ASP A 101 12.45 -13.84 6.41
N SER A 102 12.03 -14.11 7.64
CA SER A 102 10.81 -14.87 7.90
C SER A 102 9.52 -14.06 7.80
N LYS A 103 9.60 -12.75 7.51
CA LYS A 103 8.45 -11.83 7.50
C LYS A 103 8.38 -11.05 6.19
N GLN A 104 7.18 -10.84 5.69
CA GLN A 104 6.95 -10.07 4.45
C GLN A 104 6.93 -8.56 4.69
N LEU A 105 6.58 -8.13 5.89
CA LEU A 105 6.44 -6.73 6.25
C LEU A 105 7.32 -6.39 7.45
N ASP A 106 7.79 -5.14 7.47
CA ASP A 106 8.55 -4.60 8.59
C ASP A 106 7.75 -4.63 9.90
N VAL A 107 8.45 -4.93 10.99
CA VAL A 107 7.92 -4.81 12.34
C VAL A 107 8.39 -3.48 12.93
N TYR A 108 7.49 -2.73 13.52
CA TYR A 108 7.75 -1.38 14.05
C TYR A 108 7.98 -1.41 15.56
N PHE A 109 9.02 -0.70 15.98
CA PHE A 109 9.52 -0.67 17.34
C PHE A 109 9.64 0.75 17.87
N ARG A 110 9.62 0.86 19.19
CA ARG A 110 10.18 2.00 19.91
C ARG A 110 11.20 1.54 20.94
N LYS A 111 12.11 2.44 21.32
CA LYS A 111 13.12 2.20 22.34
C LYS A 111 12.99 3.22 23.46
N ILE A 112 12.74 2.73 24.69
CA ILE A 112 12.62 3.50 25.92
C ILE A 112 13.63 2.91 26.92
N ASP A 113 14.45 3.73 27.55
CA ASP A 113 15.44 3.29 28.56
C ASP A 113 16.25 2.07 28.12
N ASN A 114 16.73 2.06 26.88
CA ASN A 114 17.45 0.97 26.25
C ASN A 114 16.65 -0.35 26.04
N LYS A 115 15.35 -0.36 26.31
CA LYS A 115 14.46 -1.49 26.01
C LYS A 115 13.70 -1.25 24.72
N GLU A 116 13.72 -2.26 23.85
CA GLU A 116 12.95 -2.26 22.62
C GLU A 116 11.57 -2.87 22.87
N GLU A 117 10.55 -2.22 22.34
CA GLU A 117 9.15 -2.69 22.39
C GLU A 117 8.55 -2.67 21.01
N VAL A 118 7.85 -3.76 20.65
CA VAL A 118 7.04 -3.79 19.43
C VAL A 118 5.83 -2.87 19.58
N ILE A 119 5.60 -2.04 18.58
CA ILE A 119 4.40 -1.18 18.48
C ILE A 119 3.39 -1.82 17.55
N LEU A 120 3.86 -2.24 16.36
CA LEU A 120 3.03 -2.80 15.31
C LEU A 120 3.78 -3.94 14.60
N ASP A 121 3.16 -5.12 14.58
CA ASP A 121 3.56 -6.23 13.71
C ASP A 121 2.44 -6.49 12.68
N PRO A 122 2.58 -6.00 11.44
CA PRO A 122 1.54 -6.13 10.43
C PRO A 122 1.43 -7.54 9.83
N ASN A 123 2.40 -8.42 10.08
CA ASN A 123 2.46 -9.74 9.45
C ASN A 123 1.30 -10.64 9.84
N THR A 124 0.76 -10.51 11.05
CA THR A 124 -0.41 -11.29 11.49
C THR A 124 -1.66 -11.03 10.65
N LYS A 125 -1.81 -9.82 10.11
CA LYS A 125 -2.88 -9.48 9.17
C LYS A 125 -2.54 -9.88 7.74
N PHE A 126 -1.28 -9.71 7.34
CA PHE A 126 -0.80 -10.10 6.01
C PHE A 126 -1.11 -11.57 5.70
N GLU A 127 -0.91 -12.47 6.66
CA GLU A 127 -1.14 -13.91 6.51
C GLU A 127 -2.63 -14.28 6.29
N THR A 128 -3.56 -13.38 6.57
CA THR A 128 -5.01 -13.64 6.52
C THR A 128 -5.75 -12.90 5.42
N GLN A 129 -5.06 -12.11 4.60
CA GLN A 129 -5.65 -11.27 3.57
C GLN A 129 -4.96 -11.49 2.22
N ASP A 130 -5.71 -11.37 1.11
CA ASP A 130 -5.17 -11.46 -0.25
C ASP A 130 -4.17 -10.34 -0.57
N TYR A 131 -4.37 -9.18 0.02
CA TYR A 131 -3.46 -8.04 -0.02
C TYR A 131 -3.51 -7.29 1.30
N TYR A 132 -2.35 -6.97 1.83
CA TYR A 132 -2.23 -6.13 3.02
C TYR A 132 -0.89 -5.40 3.03
N GLN A 133 -0.93 -4.12 3.28
CA GLN A 133 0.23 -3.29 3.54
C GLN A 133 -0.07 -2.37 4.71
N ALA A 134 0.82 -2.33 5.70
CA ALA A 134 0.74 -1.36 6.78
C ALA A 134 2.09 -0.66 6.98
N GLY A 135 2.02 0.55 7.51
CA GLY A 135 3.22 1.31 7.77
C GLY A 135 2.96 2.74 8.20
N ARG A 136 3.98 3.57 8.02
CA ARG A 136 3.93 4.99 8.37
C ARG A 136 3.53 5.24 9.81
N VAL A 137 4.10 4.43 10.73
CA VAL A 137 3.87 4.62 12.18
C VAL A 137 4.38 6.01 12.57
N ASN A 138 3.47 6.83 13.09
CA ASN A 138 3.71 8.22 13.43
C ASN A 138 3.21 8.48 14.86
N PRO A 139 4.12 8.49 15.87
CA PRO A 139 3.75 8.77 17.26
C PRO A 139 3.37 10.25 17.43
N ASN A 140 2.45 10.51 18.37
CA ASN A 140 2.15 11.88 18.77
C ASN A 140 3.31 12.49 19.61
N PRO A 141 3.40 13.83 19.71
CA PRO A 141 4.49 14.51 20.43
C PRO A 141 4.66 14.09 21.90
N ILE A 142 3.59 13.65 22.54
CA ILE A 142 3.61 13.22 23.96
C ILE A 142 3.79 11.70 24.11
N ASN A 143 4.06 10.96 23.04
CA ASN A 143 4.35 9.52 23.04
C ASN A 143 3.29 8.62 23.69
N THR A 144 2.02 8.99 23.62
CA THR A 144 0.88 8.21 24.17
C THR A 144 0.13 7.41 23.12
N ILE A 145 0.03 7.95 21.89
CA ILE A 145 -0.68 7.35 20.76
C ILE A 145 0.24 7.35 19.54
N ALA A 146 0.18 6.31 18.72
CA ALA A 146 0.75 6.32 17.38
C ALA A 146 -0.33 6.11 16.34
N ALA A 147 -0.32 6.92 15.28
CA ALA A 147 -1.09 6.67 14.07
C ALA A 147 -0.31 5.76 13.13
N PHE A 148 -1.00 4.89 12.41
CA PHE A 148 -0.43 4.11 11.32
C PHE A 148 -1.45 3.95 10.19
N SER A 149 -0.99 3.61 8.99
CA SER A 149 -1.86 3.45 7.84
C SER A 149 -1.91 2.01 7.36
N GLU A 150 -3.08 1.58 6.88
CA GLU A 150 -3.30 0.28 6.24
C GLU A 150 -3.84 0.48 4.81
N ASP A 151 -3.40 -0.37 3.87
CA ASP A 151 -4.00 -0.55 2.54
C ASP A 151 -4.36 -2.03 2.40
N ASN A 152 -5.64 -2.32 2.20
CA ASN A 152 -6.18 -3.68 2.16
C ASN A 152 -6.59 -4.12 0.74
N ASP A 153 -6.42 -3.27 -0.26
CA ASP A 153 -6.85 -3.55 -1.64
C ASP A 153 -5.81 -3.18 -2.73
N GLY A 154 -4.63 -2.68 -2.33
CA GLY A 154 -3.55 -2.29 -3.24
C GLY A 154 -3.81 -1.02 -4.05
N ARG A 155 -4.87 -0.28 -3.73
CA ARG A 155 -5.26 0.94 -4.47
C ARG A 155 -4.76 2.23 -3.84
N ARG A 156 -3.90 2.12 -2.82
CA ARG A 156 -3.40 3.27 -2.05
C ARG A 156 -4.53 4.10 -1.43
N LYS A 157 -5.64 3.44 -1.10
CA LYS A 157 -6.77 4.01 -0.38
C LYS A 157 -6.62 3.65 1.08
N TYR A 158 -5.82 4.41 1.78
CA TYR A 158 -5.42 4.06 3.14
C TYR A 158 -6.53 4.31 4.17
N ILE A 159 -6.53 3.44 5.17
CA ILE A 159 -7.22 3.63 6.44
C ILE A 159 -6.16 4.02 7.46
N ILE A 160 -6.34 5.14 8.15
CA ILE A 160 -5.48 5.50 9.28
C ILE A 160 -6.13 4.97 10.55
N LYS A 161 -5.34 4.28 11.36
CA LYS A 161 -5.70 3.73 12.65
C LYS A 161 -4.76 4.22 13.73
N PHE A 162 -5.16 4.05 14.96
CA PHE A 162 -4.43 4.54 16.12
C PHE A 162 -4.17 3.41 17.11
N ILE A 163 -2.98 3.44 17.73
CA ILE A 163 -2.56 2.50 18.77
C ILE A 163 -2.26 3.31 20.03
N ASN A 164 -2.83 2.89 21.15
CA ASN A 164 -2.41 3.34 22.46
C ASN A 164 -1.04 2.72 22.79
N LEU A 165 -0.02 3.55 22.98
CA LEU A 165 1.35 3.12 23.14
C LEU A 165 1.66 2.49 24.49
N ALA A 166 0.82 2.71 25.51
CA ALA A 166 0.95 2.08 26.82
C ALA A 166 0.34 0.67 26.82
N THR A 167 -0.88 0.52 26.32
CA THR A 167 -1.63 -0.75 26.33
C THR A 167 -1.34 -1.64 25.13
N LYS A 168 -0.80 -1.09 24.02
CA LYS A 168 -0.60 -1.74 22.71
C LYS A 168 -1.91 -2.15 22.04
N GLN A 169 -3.01 -1.57 22.45
CA GLN A 169 -4.33 -1.84 21.88
C GLN A 169 -4.70 -0.80 20.82
N LEU A 170 -5.44 -1.25 19.82
CA LEU A 170 -6.06 -0.36 18.84
C LEU A 170 -7.12 0.50 19.51
N ILE A 171 -7.11 1.78 19.19
CA ILE A 171 -8.19 2.71 19.46
C ILE A 171 -9.30 2.46 18.42
N SER A 172 -10.55 2.61 18.81
CA SER A 172 -11.70 2.33 17.95
C SER A 172 -11.83 3.27 16.75
N ASP A 173 -11.25 4.44 16.85
CA ASP A 173 -11.30 5.47 15.81
C ASP A 173 -10.48 5.08 14.59
N GLU A 174 -11.04 5.32 13.40
CA GLU A 174 -10.34 5.12 12.14
C GLU A 174 -10.74 6.15 11.08
N LEU A 175 -9.80 6.54 10.22
CA LEU A 175 -9.99 7.53 9.17
C LEU A 175 -9.91 6.86 7.80
N GLN A 176 -11.06 6.74 7.16
CA GLN A 176 -11.24 6.03 5.88
C GLN A 176 -10.90 6.90 4.66
N GLY A 177 -10.36 6.28 3.60
CA GLY A 177 -10.16 6.90 2.29
C GLY A 177 -9.14 8.02 2.30
N THR A 178 -8.03 7.82 2.98
CA THR A 178 -6.97 8.82 3.16
C THR A 178 -5.76 8.57 2.26
N THR A 179 -4.77 9.46 2.32
CA THR A 179 -3.43 9.25 1.70
C THR A 179 -2.49 8.44 2.58
N GLY A 180 -2.89 8.09 3.80
CA GLY A 180 -2.11 7.30 4.75
C GLY A 180 -1.11 8.09 5.59
N SER A 181 -1.02 9.41 5.44
CA SER A 181 -0.14 10.27 6.24
C SER A 181 -0.95 11.16 7.17
N VAL A 182 -0.41 11.39 8.36
CA VAL A 182 -0.95 12.33 9.35
C VAL A 182 0.13 13.29 9.83
N VAL A 183 -0.30 14.44 10.31
CA VAL A 183 0.52 15.39 11.06
C VAL A 183 -0.21 15.67 12.36
N TRP A 184 0.47 15.49 13.50
CA TRP A 184 -0.06 15.80 14.82
C TRP A 184 0.09 17.29 15.12
N ASN A 185 -0.85 17.86 15.87
CA ASN A 185 -0.62 19.15 16.52
C ASN A 185 0.39 19.00 17.68
N ASN A 186 0.89 20.13 18.19
CA ASN A 186 1.89 20.10 19.26
C ASN A 186 1.36 19.54 20.61
N ALA A 187 0.04 19.61 20.83
CA ALA A 187 -0.58 19.02 22.02
C ALA A 187 -0.68 17.49 21.93
N GLY A 188 -0.62 16.92 20.71
CA GLY A 188 -0.69 15.47 20.51
C GLY A 188 -2.09 14.88 20.60
N ASP A 189 -3.13 15.72 20.53
CA ASP A 189 -4.53 15.34 20.65
C ASP A 189 -5.31 15.43 19.32
N THR A 190 -4.76 16.12 18.32
CA THR A 190 -5.41 16.36 17.03
C THR A 190 -4.51 15.93 15.88
N VAL A 191 -5.06 15.24 14.89
CA VAL A 191 -4.38 14.89 13.63
C VAL A 191 -4.95 15.65 12.45
N TYR A 192 -4.07 16.05 11.53
CA TYR A 192 -4.40 16.58 10.22
C TYR A 192 -4.04 15.55 9.16
N TYR A 193 -4.95 15.30 8.23
CA TYR A 193 -4.78 14.31 7.16
C TYR A 193 -5.41 14.74 5.84
N LEU A 194 -5.03 14.07 4.76
CA LEU A 194 -5.58 14.32 3.43
C LEU A 194 -6.59 13.23 3.07
N LYS A 195 -7.79 13.64 2.71
CA LYS A 195 -8.86 12.75 2.23
C LYS A 195 -8.86 12.69 0.71
N LYS A 196 -9.02 11.48 0.17
CA LYS A 196 -9.16 11.23 -1.26
C LYS A 196 -10.63 11.25 -1.67
N ASP A 197 -10.86 11.63 -2.91
CA ASP A 197 -12.14 11.42 -3.57
C ASP A 197 -12.38 9.91 -3.74
N PRO A 198 -13.55 9.37 -3.40
CA PRO A 198 -13.79 7.93 -3.42
C PRO A 198 -13.83 7.32 -4.83
N ILE A 199 -14.05 8.13 -5.87
CA ILE A 199 -14.16 7.69 -7.27
C ILE A 199 -12.84 7.88 -7.99
N THR A 200 -12.31 9.10 -8.00
CA THR A 200 -11.10 9.46 -8.75
C THR A 200 -9.82 9.11 -8.00
N LEU A 201 -9.89 8.88 -6.68
CA LEU A 201 -8.78 8.68 -5.76
C LEU A 201 -7.78 9.86 -5.70
N ILE A 202 -8.16 11.01 -6.26
CA ILE A 202 -7.38 12.24 -6.18
C ILE A 202 -7.62 12.90 -4.81
N THR A 203 -6.57 13.46 -4.24
CA THR A 203 -6.66 14.21 -2.98
C THR A 203 -7.48 15.48 -3.18
N ASN A 204 -8.57 15.63 -2.44
CA ASN A 204 -9.48 16.75 -2.60
C ASN A 204 -9.71 17.60 -1.35
N LYS A 205 -9.34 17.12 -0.16
CA LYS A 205 -9.65 17.80 1.12
C LYS A 205 -8.60 17.58 2.19
N VAL A 206 -8.31 18.65 2.94
CA VAL A 206 -7.62 18.58 4.24
C VAL A 206 -8.68 18.40 5.33
N ARG A 207 -8.41 17.56 6.30
CA ARG A 207 -9.29 17.29 7.45
C ARG A 207 -8.48 17.34 8.74
N SER A 208 -9.18 17.60 9.86
CA SER A 208 -8.66 17.47 11.21
C SER A 208 -9.60 16.62 12.06
N GLU A 209 -9.04 15.81 12.94
CA GLU A 209 -9.78 15.00 13.92
C GLU A 209 -9.12 15.11 15.30
N GLU A 210 -9.93 15.19 16.34
CA GLU A 210 -9.49 15.29 17.73
C GLU A 210 -9.71 13.95 18.44
N HIS A 211 -8.71 13.50 19.19
CA HIS A 211 -8.73 12.25 19.96
C HIS A 211 -8.75 12.52 21.47
N THR A 212 -9.61 13.44 21.90
CA THR A 212 -9.70 13.85 23.33
C THR A 212 -10.53 12.92 24.19
N SER A 213 -11.45 12.14 23.62
CA SER A 213 -12.44 11.38 24.38
C SER A 213 -11.92 10.11 25.06
N GLU A 214 -10.81 9.52 24.58
CA GLU A 214 -10.28 8.27 25.14
C GLU A 214 -9.13 8.47 26.16
N LEU A 215 -8.56 9.67 26.24
CA LEU A 215 -7.53 9.98 27.25
C LEU A 215 -8.09 10.25 28.66
N GLN A 216 -9.43 10.24 28.83
CA GLN A 216 -10.09 10.56 30.09
C GLN A 216 -10.71 9.35 30.84
N SER A 217 -10.44 8.13 30.39
CA SER A 217 -10.87 6.96 31.19
C SER A 217 -9.77 6.55 32.17
N PRO A 218 -10.08 6.46 33.46
CA PRO A 218 -9.13 6.16 34.56
C PRO A 218 -8.59 4.74 34.48
#